data_b679e91dc5379e9fb61cf9720166453e
#
_entry.id   b679e91dc5379e9fb61cf9720166453e
#
_cell.length_a   1.000
_cell.length_b   1.000
_cell.length_c   1.000
_cell.angle_alpha   90.00
_cell.angle_beta   90.00
_cell.angle_gamma   90.00
#
_symmetry.space_group_name_H-M   'P 1'
#
loop_
_entity.id
_entity.type
_entity.pdbx_description
1 polymer ?
#
loop_
_entity_poly.entity_id
_entity_poly.type
_entity_poly.pdbx_seq_one_letter_code
_entity_poly.pdbx_strand_id
1 'polypeptide(L)'
;KRERSSHAASMMSLMFQFLMHKFTASLSLFPKEFNRRQGHNVYLYMGIIIAIDFGEKRTGIAVTDPMQIIASGLTTLATKEVIPFLADYCLNNKVEVCVIGQPKQMDNSPSQLEPKILRFIAQLEKALPALAIERYDERFTSKMAFQSMLDGGLKKEKRKNKGLIDKISATLLLQSYLD
;
A
#
# COMPACT_ATOMS: atom_id res chain seq x y z
N LYS A 1 -8.64 -43.69 -10.13
CA LYS A 1 -8.85 -42.22 -10.33
C LYS A 1 -9.48 -41.50 -9.13
N ARG A 2 -9.96 -42.22 -8.09
CA ARG A 2 -10.62 -41.61 -6.90
C ARG A 2 -9.68 -41.27 -5.73
N GLU A 3 -8.47 -41.81 -5.65
CA GLU A 3 -7.58 -41.58 -4.49
C GLU A 3 -6.76 -40.31 -4.54
N ARG A 4 -6.50 -39.73 -5.72
CA ARG A 4 -5.74 -38.47 -5.84
C ARG A 4 -6.52 -37.20 -5.41
N SER A 5 -7.84 -37.27 -5.37
CA SER A 5 -8.70 -36.14 -4.95
C SER A 5 -8.75 -35.96 -3.42
N SER A 6 -8.61 -37.05 -2.67
CA SER A 6 -8.66 -37.05 -1.21
C SER A 6 -7.42 -36.42 -0.56
N HIS A 7 -6.22 -36.63 -1.14
CA HIS A 7 -4.97 -36.09 -0.60
C HIS A 7 -4.84 -34.60 -0.78
N ALA A 8 -5.33 -34.07 -1.89
CA ALA A 8 -5.30 -32.60 -2.14
C ALA A 8 -6.22 -31.83 -1.18
N ALA A 9 -7.41 -32.37 -0.90
CA ALA A 9 -8.35 -31.78 0.04
C ALA A 9 -7.82 -31.83 1.50
N SER A 10 -7.14 -32.89 1.87
CA SER A 10 -6.52 -33.05 3.19
C SER A 10 -5.34 -32.10 3.38
N MET A 11 -4.49 -31.89 2.36
CA MET A 11 -3.39 -30.92 2.43
C MET A 11 -3.86 -29.47 2.49
N MET A 12 -4.92 -29.11 1.76
CA MET A 12 -5.51 -27.78 1.85
C MET A 12 -6.12 -27.50 3.23
N SER A 13 -6.77 -28.49 3.85
CA SER A 13 -7.31 -28.37 5.20
C SER A 13 -6.21 -28.20 6.26
N LEU A 14 -5.10 -28.93 6.14
CA LEU A 14 -3.94 -28.79 7.03
C LEU A 14 -3.22 -27.44 6.84
N MET A 15 -3.08 -26.97 5.62
CA MET A 15 -2.53 -25.62 5.37
C MET A 15 -3.44 -24.53 5.93
N PHE A 16 -4.76 -24.66 5.79
CA PHE A 16 -5.72 -23.71 6.35
C PHE A 16 -5.68 -23.70 7.88
N GLN A 17 -5.61 -24.87 8.52
CA GLN A 17 -5.44 -24.97 9.98
C GLN A 17 -4.09 -24.41 10.44
N PHE A 18 -3.01 -24.63 9.71
CA PHE A 18 -1.69 -24.07 10.03
C PHE A 18 -1.66 -22.55 9.89
N LEU A 19 -2.33 -22.00 8.87
CA LEU A 19 -2.51 -20.55 8.68
C LEU A 19 -3.36 -19.94 9.79
N MET A 20 -4.45 -20.60 10.16
CA MET A 20 -5.33 -20.14 11.25
C MET A 20 -4.64 -20.22 12.62
N HIS A 21 -3.78 -21.22 12.84
CA HIS A 21 -3.02 -21.32 14.09
C HIS A 21 -1.95 -20.24 14.24
N LYS A 22 -1.32 -19.82 13.15
CA LYS A 22 -0.42 -18.63 13.14
C LYS A 22 -1.19 -17.33 13.36
N PHE A 23 -2.40 -17.24 12.82
CA PHE A 23 -3.26 -16.05 13.00
C PHE A 23 -3.74 -15.90 14.45
N THR A 24 -4.11 -16.99 15.12
CA THR A 24 -4.51 -17.00 16.53
C THR A 24 -3.33 -16.82 17.49
N ALA A 25 -2.14 -17.29 17.14
CA ALA A 25 -0.92 -17.07 17.94
C ALA A 25 -0.46 -15.59 17.90
N SER A 26 -0.68 -14.89 16.80
CA SER A 26 -0.40 -13.45 16.71
C SER A 26 -1.36 -12.61 17.54
N LEU A 27 -2.61 -13.07 17.76
CA LEU A 27 -3.57 -12.36 18.61
C LEU A 27 -3.28 -12.49 20.12
N SER A 28 -2.46 -13.45 20.54
CA SER A 28 -2.12 -13.68 21.95
C SER A 28 -0.98 -12.79 22.48
N LEU A 29 -0.32 -12.02 21.59
CA LEU A 29 0.74 -11.08 21.96
C LEU A 29 0.23 -9.68 22.33
N PHE A 30 -1.09 -9.46 22.30
CA PHE A 30 -1.67 -8.24 22.84
C PHE A 30 -1.91 -8.42 24.36
N PRO A 31 -1.32 -7.56 25.23
CA PRO A 31 -1.56 -7.62 26.64
C PRO A 31 -3.03 -7.32 26.93
N LYS A 32 -3.78 -8.34 27.37
CA LYS A 32 -5.14 -8.24 27.89
C LYS A 32 -5.10 -7.72 29.31
N GLU A 33 -4.64 -6.50 29.56
CA GLU A 33 -4.99 -5.81 30.78
C GLU A 33 -4.67 -4.31 30.64
N PHE A 34 -5.73 -3.56 30.42
CA PHE A 34 -5.72 -2.11 30.49
C PHE A 34 -5.85 -1.68 31.96
N ASN A 35 -4.75 -1.46 32.64
CA ASN A 35 -4.78 -0.96 34.01
C ASN A 35 -4.90 0.57 34.02
N ARG A 36 -6.05 1.08 34.43
CA ARG A 36 -6.54 2.47 34.35
C ARG A 36 -5.83 3.46 35.30
N ARG A 37 -4.67 3.15 35.90
CA ARG A 37 -4.12 3.95 37.02
C ARG A 37 -2.72 4.53 36.82
N GLN A 38 -2.12 4.49 35.62
CA GLN A 38 -0.89 5.23 35.39
C GLN A 38 -1.02 5.99 34.07
N GLY A 39 -0.91 7.32 34.16
CA GLY A 39 -1.02 8.26 33.04
C GLY A 39 0.11 8.08 32.01
N HIS A 40 0.20 6.93 31.40
CA HIS A 40 1.05 6.67 30.26
C HIS A 40 0.26 7.06 29.02
N ASN A 41 0.81 7.98 28.29
CA ASN A 41 0.43 8.36 26.94
C ASN A 41 0.07 7.11 26.15
N VAL A 42 -1.23 6.86 26.00
CA VAL A 42 -1.73 5.87 25.04
C VAL A 42 -1.45 6.48 23.68
N TYR A 43 -0.25 6.27 23.15
CA TYR A 43 -0.03 6.44 21.73
C TYR A 43 -0.95 5.42 21.06
N LEU A 44 -2.06 5.88 20.55
CA LEU A 44 -2.87 5.16 19.59
C LEU A 44 -1.89 4.84 18.43
N TYR A 45 -1.38 3.61 18.42
CA TYR A 45 -0.68 3.08 17.27
C TYR A 45 -1.72 2.95 16.15
N MET A 46 -1.95 4.04 15.46
CA MET A 46 -2.63 4.03 14.19
C MET A 46 -1.78 3.15 13.26
N GLY A 47 -2.40 2.38 12.41
CA GLY A 47 -1.64 1.63 11.42
C GLY A 47 -1.07 2.60 10.37
N ILE A 48 -0.15 2.12 9.56
CA ILE A 48 0.42 2.91 8.46
C ILE A 48 -0.54 2.98 7.28
N ILE A 49 -0.46 4.07 6.53
CA ILE A 49 -1.12 4.22 5.24
C ILE A 49 -0.08 3.95 4.16
N ILE A 50 -0.44 3.17 3.15
CA ILE A 50 0.37 2.95 1.94
C ILE A 50 -0.24 3.74 0.80
N ALA A 51 0.58 4.45 0.02
CA ALA A 51 0.15 5.04 -1.24
C ALA A 51 0.81 4.36 -2.44
N ILE A 52 0.04 4.21 -3.51
CA ILE A 52 0.44 3.57 -4.75
C ILE A 52 0.24 4.56 -5.91
N ASP A 53 1.34 4.97 -6.52
CA ASP A 53 1.37 5.65 -7.81
C ASP A 53 1.51 4.59 -8.92
N PHE A 54 0.38 4.20 -9.50
CA PHE A 54 0.31 3.09 -10.44
C PHE A 54 0.81 3.48 -11.83
N GLY A 55 1.83 2.78 -12.30
CA GLY A 55 2.26 2.81 -13.70
C GLY A 55 2.17 1.43 -14.35
N GLU A 56 2.06 1.37 -15.69
CA GLU A 56 1.95 0.10 -16.41
C GLU A 56 3.14 -0.84 -16.24
N LYS A 57 4.34 -0.28 -16.18
CA LYS A 57 5.59 -1.04 -16.09
C LYS A 57 6.17 -1.04 -14.69
N ARG A 58 6.05 0.07 -13.98
CA ARG A 58 6.58 0.30 -12.65
C ARG A 58 5.55 1.06 -11.83
N THR A 59 5.56 0.81 -10.55
CA THR A 59 4.66 1.40 -9.57
C THR A 59 5.49 1.95 -8.42
N GLY A 60 5.30 3.20 -8.09
CA GLY A 60 5.87 3.84 -6.91
C GLY A 60 5.05 3.53 -5.66
N ILE A 61 5.73 3.32 -4.54
CA ILE A 61 5.11 3.01 -3.26
C ILE A 61 5.68 3.93 -2.20
N ALA A 62 4.80 4.54 -1.41
CA ALA A 62 5.13 5.35 -0.23
C ALA A 62 4.34 4.87 0.98
N VAL A 63 4.84 5.19 2.17
CA VAL A 63 4.21 4.81 3.45
C VAL A 63 4.26 5.97 4.43
N THR A 64 3.32 5.99 5.37
CA THR A 64 3.40 6.89 6.52
C THR A 64 4.25 6.30 7.64
N ASP A 65 4.62 7.15 8.60
CA ASP A 65 4.96 6.73 9.95
C ASP A 65 3.69 6.21 10.68
N PRO A 66 3.84 5.50 11.82
CA PRO A 66 2.69 4.98 12.59
C PRO A 66 1.74 6.05 13.15
N MET A 67 2.18 7.30 13.20
CA MET A 67 1.35 8.44 13.61
C MET A 67 0.63 9.11 12.43
N GLN A 68 0.85 8.64 11.22
CA GLN A 68 0.26 9.15 9.97
C GLN A 68 0.53 10.65 9.73
N ILE A 69 1.72 11.12 10.08
CA ILE A 69 2.12 12.54 9.96
C ILE A 69 3.03 12.76 8.76
N ILE A 70 3.95 11.83 8.49
CA ILE A 70 4.99 11.99 7.48
C ILE A 70 4.88 10.93 6.40
N ALA A 71 4.78 11.36 5.16
CA ALA A 71 4.88 10.49 4.00
C ALA A 71 6.35 10.25 3.63
N SER A 72 6.73 8.99 3.43
CA SER A 72 8.07 8.57 3.02
C SER A 72 8.02 7.60 1.85
N GLY A 73 8.87 7.83 0.84
CA GLY A 73 8.97 6.93 -0.30
C GLY A 73 9.59 5.59 0.10
N LEU A 74 8.84 4.51 -0.05
CA LEU A 74 9.29 3.17 0.31
C LEU A 74 10.13 2.54 -0.80
N THR A 75 9.54 2.30 -1.95
CA THR A 75 10.20 1.63 -3.07
C THR A 75 9.53 1.92 -4.42
N THR A 76 10.15 1.46 -5.49
CA THR A 76 9.53 1.34 -6.81
C THR A 76 9.74 -0.08 -7.32
N LEU A 77 8.68 -0.74 -7.73
CA LEU A 77 8.69 -2.13 -8.18
C LEU A 77 8.16 -2.26 -9.61
N ALA A 78 8.49 -3.36 -10.27
CA ALA A 78 7.73 -3.77 -11.45
C ALA A 78 6.27 -4.02 -11.04
N THR A 79 5.32 -3.50 -11.80
CA THR A 79 3.89 -3.50 -11.42
C THR A 79 3.34 -4.89 -11.10
N LYS A 80 3.84 -5.93 -11.78
CA LYS A 80 3.50 -7.33 -11.50
C LYS A 80 3.96 -7.84 -10.14
N GLU A 81 4.93 -7.19 -9.52
CA GLU A 81 5.52 -7.58 -8.23
C GLU A 81 4.87 -6.87 -7.03
N VAL A 82 4.02 -5.87 -7.29
CA VAL A 82 3.42 -5.03 -6.24
C VAL A 82 2.50 -5.82 -5.32
N ILE A 83 1.60 -6.64 -5.87
CA ILE A 83 0.64 -7.41 -5.05
C ILE A 83 1.35 -8.43 -4.16
N PRO A 84 2.29 -9.27 -4.64
CA PRO A 84 3.10 -10.12 -3.78
C PRO A 84 3.87 -9.36 -2.69
N PHE A 85 4.47 -8.22 -3.06
CA PHE A 85 5.16 -7.35 -2.10
C PHE A 85 4.23 -6.83 -1.01
N LEU A 86 3.04 -6.32 -1.39
CA LEU A 86 2.06 -5.81 -0.43
C LEU A 86 1.53 -6.91 0.49
N ALA A 87 1.35 -8.13 -0.03
CA ALA A 87 0.94 -9.27 0.78
C ALA A 87 1.95 -9.57 1.89
N ASP A 88 3.24 -9.61 1.54
CA ASP A 88 4.32 -9.79 2.53
C ASP A 88 4.44 -8.58 3.47
N TYR A 89 4.34 -7.37 2.94
CA TYR A 89 4.45 -6.15 3.72
C TYR A 89 3.35 -6.03 4.78
N CYS A 90 2.10 -6.35 4.44
CA CYS A 90 0.95 -6.33 5.35
C CYS A 90 1.03 -7.44 6.42
N LEU A 91 1.76 -8.53 6.20
CA LEU A 91 2.00 -9.54 7.23
C LEU A 91 2.93 -9.03 8.34
N ASN A 92 3.85 -8.13 8.00
CA ASN A 92 4.88 -7.64 8.91
C ASN A 92 4.56 -6.23 9.48
N ASN A 93 3.57 -5.55 8.92
CA ASN A 93 3.21 -4.18 9.29
C ASN A 93 1.69 -4.06 9.41
N LYS A 94 1.22 -3.31 10.40
CA LYS A 94 -0.19 -2.95 10.51
C LYS A 94 -0.52 -1.89 9.46
N VAL A 95 -1.02 -2.30 8.31
CA VAL A 95 -1.49 -1.40 7.25
C VAL A 95 -3.00 -1.22 7.39
N GLU A 96 -3.47 0.02 7.49
CA GLU A 96 -4.90 0.34 7.62
C GLU A 96 -5.55 0.63 6.28
N VAL A 97 -4.88 1.43 5.45
CA VAL A 97 -5.42 1.91 4.18
C VAL A 97 -4.35 1.84 3.09
N CYS A 98 -4.78 1.46 1.90
CA CYS A 98 -4.01 1.57 0.67
C CYS A 98 -4.64 2.65 -0.22
N VAL A 99 -3.98 3.77 -0.35
CA VAL A 99 -4.40 4.89 -1.21
C VAL A 99 -3.86 4.67 -2.62
N ILE A 100 -4.73 4.64 -3.61
CA ILE A 100 -4.33 4.47 -5.01
C ILE A 100 -4.72 5.72 -5.79
N GLY A 101 -3.74 6.31 -6.46
CA GLY A 101 -3.95 7.50 -7.26
C GLY A 101 -5.03 7.32 -8.34
N GLN A 102 -5.81 8.35 -8.54
CA GLN A 102 -6.82 8.43 -9.59
C GLN A 102 -6.44 9.51 -10.59
N PRO A 103 -5.71 9.17 -11.65
CA PRO A 103 -5.36 10.13 -12.68
C PRO A 103 -6.61 10.52 -13.48
N LYS A 104 -6.92 11.81 -13.49
CA LYS A 104 -7.99 12.40 -14.32
C LYS A 104 -7.41 13.39 -15.32
N GLN A 105 -8.07 13.53 -16.46
CA GLN A 105 -7.75 14.59 -17.40
C GLN A 105 -8.29 15.97 -16.91
N MET A 106 -7.87 17.04 -17.53
CA MET A 106 -8.28 18.40 -17.14
C MET A 106 -9.79 18.64 -17.31
N ASP A 107 -10.44 17.88 -18.19
CA ASP A 107 -11.88 17.89 -18.46
C ASP A 107 -12.68 16.95 -17.57
N ASN A 108 -12.07 16.40 -16.51
CA ASN A 108 -12.63 15.38 -15.61
C ASN A 108 -12.80 13.98 -16.22
N SER A 109 -12.47 13.76 -17.50
CA SER A 109 -12.55 12.43 -18.09
C SER A 109 -11.51 11.48 -17.47
N PRO A 110 -11.81 10.17 -17.41
CA PRO A 110 -10.88 9.18 -16.93
C PRO A 110 -9.60 9.14 -17.78
N SER A 111 -8.46 8.91 -17.15
CA SER A 111 -7.21 8.65 -17.85
C SER A 111 -7.29 7.35 -18.65
N GLN A 112 -6.53 7.21 -19.72
CA GLN A 112 -6.36 5.94 -20.46
C GLN A 112 -5.80 4.81 -19.56
N LEU A 113 -5.18 5.17 -18.45
CA LEU A 113 -4.65 4.22 -17.47
C LEU A 113 -5.74 3.66 -16.53
N GLU A 114 -6.86 4.35 -16.38
CA GLU A 114 -7.92 3.98 -15.42
C GLU A 114 -8.42 2.54 -15.55
N PRO A 115 -8.70 1.97 -16.75
CA PRO A 115 -9.11 0.57 -16.85
C PRO A 115 -8.07 -0.42 -16.32
N LYS A 116 -6.78 -0.08 -16.41
CA LYS A 116 -5.68 -0.92 -15.89
C LYS A 116 -5.59 -0.81 -14.38
N ILE A 117 -5.77 0.40 -13.84
CA ILE A 117 -5.83 0.64 -12.39
C ILE A 117 -6.98 -0.15 -11.77
N LEU A 118 -8.17 -0.10 -12.35
CA LEU A 118 -9.33 -0.85 -11.85
C LEU A 118 -9.11 -2.37 -11.85
N ARG A 119 -8.44 -2.91 -12.87
CA ARG A 119 -8.04 -4.33 -12.88
C ARG A 119 -7.04 -4.67 -11.77
N PHE A 120 -6.07 -3.78 -11.56
CA PHE A 120 -5.09 -3.93 -10.48
C PHE A 120 -5.79 -3.90 -9.11
N ILE A 121 -6.72 -2.97 -8.88
CA ILE A 121 -7.52 -2.90 -7.64
C ILE A 121 -8.29 -4.20 -7.41
N ALA A 122 -9.01 -4.70 -8.41
CA ALA A 122 -9.74 -5.95 -8.28
C ALA A 122 -8.84 -7.16 -7.93
N GLN A 123 -7.60 -7.19 -8.45
CA GLN A 123 -6.63 -8.21 -8.08
C GLN A 123 -6.11 -8.02 -6.65
N LEU A 124 -5.89 -6.79 -6.23
CA LEU A 124 -5.42 -6.44 -4.88
C LEU A 124 -6.48 -6.77 -3.84
N GLU A 125 -7.75 -6.41 -4.06
CA GLU A 125 -8.89 -6.76 -3.19
C GLU A 125 -9.04 -8.27 -3.02
N LYS A 126 -8.84 -9.02 -4.10
CA LYS A 126 -8.88 -10.48 -4.05
C LYS A 126 -7.72 -11.07 -3.24
N ALA A 127 -6.53 -10.48 -3.34
CA ALA A 127 -5.32 -10.95 -2.64
C ALA A 127 -5.30 -10.53 -1.17
N LEU A 128 -5.82 -9.34 -0.86
CA LEU A 128 -5.81 -8.71 0.46
C LEU A 128 -7.21 -8.18 0.84
N PRO A 129 -8.20 -9.07 1.08
CA PRO A 129 -9.59 -8.66 1.29
C PRO A 129 -9.83 -7.85 2.57
N ALA A 130 -8.89 -7.85 3.51
CA ALA A 130 -8.97 -7.07 4.74
C ALA A 130 -8.35 -5.66 4.62
N LEU A 131 -7.67 -5.37 3.51
CA LEU A 131 -7.03 -4.08 3.28
C LEU A 131 -8.04 -3.09 2.70
N ALA A 132 -8.31 -2.00 3.41
CA ALA A 132 -9.13 -0.92 2.89
C ALA A 132 -8.41 -0.24 1.71
N ILE A 133 -9.11 -0.03 0.60
CA ILE A 133 -8.57 0.64 -0.59
C ILE A 133 -9.34 1.93 -0.83
N GLU A 134 -8.60 3.03 -0.93
CA GLU A 134 -9.15 4.35 -1.23
C GLU A 134 -8.55 4.93 -2.51
N ARG A 135 -9.34 5.76 -3.20
CA ARG A 135 -8.91 6.44 -4.43
C ARG A 135 -8.72 7.92 -4.15
N TYR A 136 -7.58 8.46 -4.58
CA TYR A 136 -7.26 9.87 -4.41
C TYR A 136 -7.00 10.56 -5.74
N ASP A 137 -7.64 11.72 -5.95
CA ASP A 137 -7.55 12.49 -7.20
C ASP A 137 -6.19 13.20 -7.32
N GLU A 138 -5.39 12.82 -8.32
CA GLU A 138 -4.02 13.32 -8.51
C GLU A 138 -3.95 14.70 -9.17
N ARG A 139 -5.04 15.29 -9.61
CA ARG A 139 -5.00 16.56 -10.40
C ARG A 139 -4.35 17.72 -9.68
N PHE A 140 -4.46 17.75 -8.38
CA PHE A 140 -3.97 18.86 -7.55
C PHE A 140 -2.56 18.66 -6.99
N THR A 141 -2.03 17.44 -7.05
CA THR A 141 -0.83 17.04 -6.31
C THR A 141 0.43 16.95 -7.16
N SER A 142 0.33 16.38 -8.35
CA SER A 142 1.52 15.94 -9.08
C SER A 142 2.25 17.05 -9.83
N LYS A 143 1.53 18.02 -10.43
CA LYS A 143 2.22 19.07 -11.21
C LYS A 143 2.93 20.08 -10.33
N MET A 144 2.29 20.60 -9.28
CA MET A 144 2.90 21.61 -8.41
C MET A 144 4.07 21.03 -7.62
N ALA A 145 3.92 19.82 -7.10
CA ALA A 145 4.95 19.19 -6.31
C ALA A 145 6.12 18.66 -7.17
N PHE A 146 5.86 18.09 -8.34
CA PHE A 146 6.90 17.74 -9.29
C PHE A 146 7.67 18.99 -9.76
N GLN A 147 6.99 20.10 -10.00
CA GLN A 147 7.61 21.36 -10.33
C GLN A 147 8.44 21.90 -9.16
N SER A 148 7.94 21.87 -7.93
CA SER A 148 8.70 22.28 -6.74
C SER A 148 9.96 21.47 -6.52
N MET A 149 9.94 20.17 -6.86
CA MET A 149 11.15 19.34 -6.82
C MET A 149 12.14 19.65 -7.94
N LEU A 150 11.65 19.98 -9.13
CA LEU A 150 12.50 20.44 -10.23
C LEU A 150 13.17 21.76 -9.86
N ASP A 151 12.44 22.67 -9.24
CA ASP A 151 12.90 24.00 -8.82
C ASP A 151 13.81 23.89 -7.59
N GLY A 152 13.59 22.91 -6.70
CA GLY A 152 14.43 22.58 -5.54
C GLY A 152 15.79 21.94 -5.88
N GLY A 153 16.19 21.91 -7.15
CA GLY A 153 17.57 21.63 -7.57
C GLY A 153 17.93 20.14 -7.71
N LEU A 154 16.98 19.24 -7.95
CA LEU A 154 17.30 17.88 -8.37
C LEU A 154 18.18 17.90 -9.63
N LYS A 155 19.43 17.52 -9.47
CA LYS A 155 20.42 17.47 -10.58
C LYS A 155 19.88 16.62 -11.75
N LYS A 156 20.18 17.05 -12.97
CA LYS A 156 19.71 16.43 -14.24
C LYS A 156 19.92 14.90 -14.28
N GLU A 157 20.93 14.37 -13.63
CA GLU A 157 21.20 12.94 -13.53
C GLU A 157 20.18 12.17 -12.67
N LYS A 158 19.75 12.75 -11.53
CA LYS A 158 18.72 12.14 -10.68
C LYS A 158 17.35 12.13 -11.36
N ARG A 159 17.06 13.07 -12.25
CA ARG A 159 15.84 13.10 -13.08
C ARG A 159 15.79 11.97 -14.14
N LYS A 160 16.91 11.37 -14.51
CA LYS A 160 16.98 10.20 -15.42
C LYS A 160 16.59 8.90 -14.70
N ASN A 161 16.66 8.86 -13.38
CA ASN A 161 16.26 7.68 -12.60
C ASN A 161 14.73 7.64 -12.45
N LYS A 162 14.09 6.92 -13.39
CA LYS A 162 12.61 6.79 -13.42
C LYS A 162 12.04 6.19 -12.13
N GLY A 163 12.74 5.23 -11.50
CA GLY A 163 12.29 4.64 -10.25
C GLY A 163 12.30 5.65 -9.08
N LEU A 164 13.25 6.59 -9.07
CA LEU A 164 13.24 7.68 -8.10
C LEU A 164 12.02 8.60 -8.31
N ILE A 165 11.69 8.91 -9.57
CA ILE A 165 10.52 9.74 -9.89
C ILE A 165 9.24 9.05 -9.42
N ASP A 166 9.04 7.77 -9.76
CA ASP A 166 7.85 7.00 -9.37
C ASP A 166 7.70 6.97 -7.83
N LYS A 167 8.80 6.78 -7.10
CA LYS A 167 8.81 6.82 -5.62
C LYS A 167 8.45 8.19 -5.06
N ILE A 168 8.94 9.25 -5.67
CA ILE A 168 8.63 10.62 -5.25
C ILE A 168 7.15 10.92 -5.54
N SER A 169 6.62 10.54 -6.70
CA SER A 169 5.20 10.70 -7.03
C SER A 169 4.29 10.04 -5.99
N ALA A 170 4.61 8.79 -5.61
CA ALA A 170 3.88 8.11 -4.55
C ALA A 170 3.96 8.83 -3.19
N THR A 171 5.13 9.41 -2.85
CA THR A 171 5.30 10.19 -1.62
C THR A 171 4.41 11.44 -1.62
N LEU A 172 4.35 12.13 -2.76
CA LEU A 172 3.54 13.33 -2.90
C LEU A 172 2.05 13.04 -2.87
N LEU A 173 1.64 11.93 -3.53
CA LEU A 173 0.28 11.43 -3.45
C LEU A 173 -0.12 11.19 -1.98
N LEU A 174 0.74 10.51 -1.23
CA LEU A 174 0.48 10.20 0.18
C LEU A 174 0.45 11.46 1.04
N GLN A 175 1.39 12.39 0.87
CA GLN A 175 1.40 13.65 1.61
C GLN A 175 0.12 14.46 1.36
N SER A 176 -0.31 14.55 0.11
CA SER A 176 -1.54 15.25 -0.24
C SER A 176 -2.82 14.58 0.26
N TYR A 177 -2.77 13.29 0.49
CA TYR A 177 -3.87 12.55 1.12
C TYR A 177 -3.94 12.85 2.64
N LEU A 178 -2.81 13.14 3.28
CA LEU A 178 -2.71 13.45 4.71
C LEU A 178 -3.11 14.91 5.04
N ASP A 179 -2.95 15.85 4.07
CA ASP A 179 -3.26 17.27 4.22
C ASP A 179 -4.77 17.54 4.19
#